data_47ea11cf5c6bc1b53b86386b1bc492b2
#
_entry.id   47ea11cf5c6bc1b53b86386b1bc492b2
#
_cell.length_a   1.000
_cell.length_b   1.000
_cell.length_c   1.000
_cell.angle_alpha   90.00
_cell.angle_beta   90.00
_cell.angle_gamma   90.00
#
_symmetry.space_group_name_H-M   'P 1'
#
loop_
_entity.id
_entity.type
_entity.pdbx_description
1 polymer ?
#
loop_
_entity_poly.entity_id
_entity_poly.type
_entity_poly.pdbx_seq_one_letter_code
_entity_poly.pdbx_strand_id
1 'polypeptide(L)'
;MKKSIIPILLIVLITACNEDKKQQSSTLNYHKTKKVDTVDTYFGVEVADPYRWLEDDRSEETEKWVEAQNKVTYGYLDDIPFREELKERLSALWNYEKVGAPYKEGDYTYFYKNDGLQNQYVLYRYKTGDDPDTAEIFLDPNTFSEDGTISLGGVSYSEDGKTVAYSISEGGSDWRKVLVMNAETKEIIEDTLVDIKFSGLAWRGNEGFYYSSYDKPEGSELSAKTDQHKLYFHTLGTSQEEDELIFGGTE
;
A
#
# COMPACT_ATOMS: atom_id res chain seq x y z
N MET A 1 82.79 29.95 -10.95
CA MET A 1 82.38 28.54 -11.05
C MET A 1 81.18 28.29 -10.10
N LYS A 2 79.96 28.42 -10.56
CA LYS A 2 78.76 28.18 -9.77
C LYS A 2 78.11 26.85 -10.37
N LYS A 3 78.14 25.83 -9.56
CA LYS A 3 77.45 24.53 -9.94
C LYS A 3 76.01 24.60 -9.50
N SER A 4 75.14 24.51 -10.49
CA SER A 4 73.70 24.29 -10.30
C SER A 4 73.46 22.84 -9.82
N ILE A 5 72.83 22.71 -8.68
CA ILE A 5 72.24 21.48 -8.17
C ILE A 5 70.79 21.82 -7.84
N ILE A 6 69.82 21.46 -8.67
CA ILE A 6 68.38 21.29 -8.55
C ILE A 6 67.91 20.96 -9.99
N PRO A 7 67.11 19.92 -10.29
CA PRO A 7 66.04 19.31 -9.50
C PRO A 7 65.95 17.79 -9.62
N ILE A 8 65.94 17.08 -8.53
CA ILE A 8 65.47 15.68 -8.45
C ILE A 8 64.58 15.60 -7.19
N LEU A 9 63.47 16.25 -7.21
CA LEU A 9 62.47 16.10 -6.11
C LEU A 9 61.03 16.41 -6.56
N LEU A 10 60.65 15.96 -7.73
CA LEU A 10 59.23 16.18 -8.18
C LEU A 10 58.64 15.07 -9.03
N ILE A 11 58.98 13.80 -8.76
CA ILE A 11 58.40 12.66 -9.50
C ILE A 11 57.95 11.51 -8.55
N VAL A 12 57.54 11.79 -7.35
CA VAL A 12 57.04 10.72 -6.43
C VAL A 12 55.61 10.96 -5.93
N LEU A 13 54.81 11.82 -6.53
CA LEU A 13 53.47 12.11 -6.03
C LEU A 13 52.30 11.85 -7.02
N ILE A 14 52.45 10.94 -7.98
CA ILE A 14 51.34 10.61 -8.90
C ILE A 14 51.10 9.08 -8.99
N THR A 15 51.22 8.35 -7.88
CA THR A 15 50.79 6.95 -7.85
C THR A 15 49.91 6.61 -6.65
N ALA A 16 49.06 7.55 -6.25
CA ALA A 16 48.06 7.26 -5.24
C ALA A 16 46.70 7.80 -5.74
N CYS A 17 46.01 7.06 -6.54
CA CYS A 17 44.55 7.01 -6.74
C CYS A 17 44.21 6.31 -8.06
N ASN A 18 44.34 5.02 -8.09
CA ASN A 18 43.54 4.16 -8.97
C ASN A 18 43.43 2.80 -8.31
N GLU A 19 42.73 2.72 -7.19
CA GLU A 19 41.94 1.54 -6.92
C GLU A 19 40.68 1.67 -7.75
N ASP A 20 40.78 1.22 -9.00
CA ASP A 20 39.60 0.78 -9.74
C ASP A 20 38.95 -0.33 -8.90
N LYS A 21 38.03 0.06 -8.02
CA LYS A 21 37.01 -0.88 -7.53
C LYS A 21 36.31 -1.37 -8.78
N LYS A 22 36.78 -2.48 -9.33
CA LYS A 22 36.03 -3.28 -10.27
C LYS A 22 34.67 -3.52 -9.59
N GLN A 23 33.70 -2.73 -9.97
CA GLN A 23 32.31 -2.99 -9.70
C GLN A 23 32.06 -4.35 -10.34
N GLN A 24 32.09 -5.38 -9.52
CA GLN A 24 31.84 -6.74 -9.94
C GLN A 24 30.37 -6.75 -10.37
N SER A 25 30.14 -6.53 -11.66
CA SER A 25 28.85 -6.69 -12.30
C SER A 25 28.50 -8.16 -12.14
N SER A 26 27.81 -8.50 -11.07
CA SER A 26 27.21 -9.80 -10.91
C SER A 26 26.18 -9.93 -12.02
N THR A 27 26.47 -10.73 -13.03
CA THR A 27 25.48 -11.12 -14.04
C THR A 27 24.40 -11.94 -13.32
N LEU A 28 23.26 -11.30 -13.05
CA LEU A 28 22.11 -11.98 -12.46
C LEU A 28 21.57 -13.01 -13.47
N ASN A 29 21.48 -14.26 -13.05
CA ASN A 29 20.87 -15.32 -13.85
C ASN A 29 19.36 -15.35 -13.60
N TYR A 30 18.62 -14.59 -14.40
CA TYR A 30 17.17 -14.60 -14.37
C TYR A 30 16.61 -15.92 -14.90
N HIS A 31 15.52 -16.36 -14.29
CA HIS A 31 14.75 -17.48 -14.80
C HIS A 31 14.19 -17.14 -16.19
N LYS A 32 14.35 -18.09 -17.15
CA LYS A 32 13.87 -17.87 -18.51
C LYS A 32 12.33 -17.84 -18.53
N THR A 33 11.77 -16.69 -18.89
CA THR A 33 10.32 -16.51 -18.99
C THR A 33 9.79 -17.20 -20.26
N LYS A 34 8.75 -18.01 -20.10
CA LYS A 34 8.00 -18.65 -21.19
C LYS A 34 7.38 -17.57 -22.08
N LYS A 35 7.38 -17.80 -23.39
CA LYS A 35 6.69 -16.98 -24.36
C LYS A 35 5.55 -17.78 -24.99
N VAL A 36 4.43 -17.12 -25.23
CA VAL A 36 3.26 -17.64 -25.91
C VAL A 36 2.97 -16.84 -27.17
N ASP A 37 2.22 -17.41 -28.11
CA ASP A 37 1.87 -16.77 -29.39
C ASP A 37 0.51 -16.06 -29.27
N THR A 38 0.38 -15.16 -28.29
CA THR A 38 -0.82 -14.33 -28.12
C THR A 38 -0.66 -13.04 -28.92
N VAL A 39 -1.69 -12.67 -29.68
CA VAL A 39 -1.73 -11.45 -30.51
C VAL A 39 -3.08 -10.78 -30.30
N ASP A 40 -3.04 -9.49 -30.00
CA ASP A 40 -4.22 -8.63 -29.95
C ASP A 40 -4.30 -7.75 -31.20
N THR A 41 -5.49 -7.32 -31.55
CA THR A 41 -5.68 -6.38 -32.66
C THR A 41 -6.25 -5.06 -32.13
N TYR A 42 -5.49 -3.99 -32.26
CA TYR A 42 -5.91 -2.65 -31.89
C TYR A 42 -6.03 -1.77 -33.16
N PHE A 43 -7.22 -1.30 -33.44
CA PHE A 43 -7.48 -0.45 -34.62
C PHE A 43 -6.98 -1.04 -35.95
N GLY A 44 -7.05 -2.37 -36.09
CA GLY A 44 -6.58 -3.09 -37.28
C GLY A 44 -5.06 -3.39 -37.31
N VAL A 45 -4.34 -3.11 -36.23
CA VAL A 45 -2.92 -3.42 -36.07
C VAL A 45 -2.76 -4.59 -35.12
N GLU A 46 -2.03 -5.62 -35.56
CA GLU A 46 -1.69 -6.77 -34.73
C GLU A 46 -0.52 -6.42 -33.77
N VAL A 47 -0.71 -6.68 -32.51
CA VAL A 47 0.27 -6.45 -31.43
C VAL A 47 0.50 -7.77 -30.70
N ALA A 48 1.72 -8.31 -30.78
CA ALA A 48 2.09 -9.55 -30.09
C ALA A 48 2.29 -9.28 -28.59
N ASP A 49 1.69 -10.12 -27.77
CA ASP A 49 1.90 -10.14 -26.32
C ASP A 49 2.35 -11.52 -25.83
N PRO A 50 3.65 -11.82 -25.93
CA PRO A 50 4.17 -13.14 -25.57
C PRO A 50 4.11 -13.45 -24.07
N TYR A 51 3.74 -12.51 -23.25
CA TYR A 51 3.70 -12.64 -21.78
C TYR A 51 2.30 -12.48 -21.20
N ARG A 52 1.24 -12.51 -22.02
CA ARG A 52 -0.15 -12.42 -21.63
C ARG A 52 -0.54 -13.37 -20.48
N TRP A 53 0.07 -14.54 -20.44
CA TRP A 53 -0.19 -15.52 -19.39
C TRP A 53 0.15 -15.04 -17.97
N LEU A 54 1.04 -14.03 -17.82
CA LEU A 54 1.37 -13.41 -16.54
C LEU A 54 0.23 -12.52 -15.99
N GLU A 55 -0.77 -12.16 -16.81
CA GLU A 55 -1.94 -11.41 -16.36
C GLU A 55 -2.88 -12.27 -15.50
N ASP A 56 -2.81 -13.60 -15.60
CA ASP A 56 -3.49 -14.50 -14.68
C ASP A 56 -2.64 -14.63 -13.39
N ASP A 57 -2.83 -13.67 -12.50
CA ASP A 57 -2.10 -13.54 -11.23
C ASP A 57 -2.43 -14.64 -10.21
N ARG A 58 -3.50 -15.42 -10.44
CA ARG A 58 -3.94 -16.53 -9.58
C ARG A 58 -3.54 -17.90 -10.13
N SER A 59 -2.92 -17.95 -11.31
CA SER A 59 -2.46 -19.21 -11.88
C SER A 59 -1.23 -19.74 -11.16
N GLU A 60 -1.17 -21.03 -10.95
CA GLU A 60 0.03 -21.73 -10.40
C GLU A 60 1.29 -21.47 -11.24
N GLU A 61 1.14 -21.24 -12.55
CA GLU A 61 2.25 -20.95 -13.47
C GLU A 61 2.85 -19.57 -13.18
N THR A 62 2.01 -18.55 -12.96
CA THR A 62 2.45 -17.20 -12.59
C THR A 62 3.06 -17.17 -11.20
N GLU A 63 2.47 -17.87 -10.23
CA GLU A 63 3.03 -18.01 -8.88
C GLU A 63 4.45 -18.58 -8.90
N LYS A 64 4.67 -19.69 -9.60
CA LYS A 64 6.00 -20.31 -9.76
C LYS A 64 7.01 -19.40 -10.44
N TRP A 65 6.56 -18.62 -11.42
CA TRP A 65 7.41 -17.65 -12.09
C TRP A 65 7.83 -16.53 -11.13
N VAL A 66 6.89 -15.99 -10.35
CA VAL A 66 7.15 -14.95 -9.33
C VAL A 66 8.15 -15.48 -8.28
N GLU A 67 7.94 -16.68 -7.76
CA GLU A 67 8.86 -17.32 -6.81
C GLU A 67 10.29 -17.46 -7.39
N ALA A 68 10.40 -17.89 -8.65
CA ALA A 68 11.68 -18.03 -9.31
C ALA A 68 12.40 -16.69 -9.50
N GLN A 69 11.67 -15.62 -9.85
CA GLN A 69 12.22 -14.27 -9.96
C GLN A 69 12.62 -13.71 -8.59
N ASN A 70 11.78 -13.89 -7.59
CA ASN A 70 12.06 -13.46 -6.22
C ASN A 70 13.31 -14.13 -5.65
N LYS A 71 13.55 -15.41 -5.94
CA LYS A 71 14.75 -16.11 -5.51
C LYS A 71 16.03 -15.44 -6.05
N VAL A 72 16.02 -14.95 -7.29
CA VAL A 72 17.15 -14.20 -7.88
C VAL A 72 17.30 -12.85 -7.18
N THR A 73 16.19 -12.14 -7.00
CA THR A 73 16.18 -10.80 -6.37
C THR A 73 16.68 -10.85 -4.93
N TYR A 74 16.11 -11.72 -4.11
CA TYR A 74 16.51 -11.83 -2.71
C TYR A 74 17.94 -12.36 -2.55
N GLY A 75 18.35 -13.32 -3.39
CA GLY A 75 19.74 -13.77 -3.39
C GLY A 75 20.73 -12.63 -3.65
N TYR A 76 20.42 -11.72 -4.58
CA TYR A 76 21.24 -10.53 -4.82
C TYR A 76 21.19 -9.53 -3.65
N LEU A 77 20.00 -9.26 -3.12
CA LEU A 77 19.82 -8.29 -2.02
C LEU A 77 20.49 -8.76 -0.74
N ASP A 78 20.44 -10.05 -0.45
CA ASP A 78 21.01 -10.63 0.78
C ASP A 78 22.55 -10.66 0.73
N ASP A 79 23.15 -10.71 -0.48
CA ASP A 79 24.59 -10.65 -0.68
C ASP A 79 25.18 -9.23 -0.58
N ILE A 80 24.34 -8.18 -0.39
CA ILE A 80 24.84 -6.80 -0.26
C ILE A 80 25.54 -6.64 1.10
N PRO A 81 26.88 -6.37 1.13
CA PRO A 81 27.68 -6.43 2.37
C PRO A 81 27.24 -5.45 3.46
N PHE A 82 26.65 -4.31 3.07
CA PHE A 82 26.24 -3.24 3.99
C PHE A 82 24.74 -3.22 4.27
N ARG A 83 24.00 -4.24 3.83
CA ARG A 83 22.52 -4.32 3.96
C ARG A 83 22.08 -4.25 5.41
N GLU A 84 22.69 -5.04 6.29
CA GLU A 84 22.33 -5.07 7.70
C GLU A 84 22.69 -3.77 8.42
N GLU A 85 23.87 -3.22 8.16
CA GLU A 85 24.29 -1.92 8.71
C GLU A 85 23.30 -0.80 8.30
N LEU A 86 22.89 -0.79 7.03
CA LEU A 86 21.90 0.17 6.53
C LEU A 86 20.55 -0.02 7.21
N LYS A 87 20.09 -1.26 7.37
CA LYS A 87 18.84 -1.60 8.04
C LYS A 87 18.84 -1.15 9.49
N GLU A 88 19.93 -1.44 10.23
CA GLU A 88 20.08 -0.99 11.62
C GLU A 88 20.03 0.53 11.71
N ARG A 89 20.74 1.22 10.79
CA ARG A 89 20.76 2.68 10.76
C ARG A 89 19.40 3.28 10.47
N LEU A 90 18.67 2.73 9.48
CA LEU A 90 17.32 3.17 9.14
C LEU A 90 16.35 2.91 10.29
N SER A 91 16.42 1.73 10.92
CA SER A 91 15.59 1.39 12.07
C SER A 91 15.83 2.36 13.24
N ALA A 92 17.09 2.67 13.55
CA ALA A 92 17.42 3.62 14.61
C ALA A 92 16.92 5.04 14.31
N LEU A 93 16.99 5.48 13.05
CA LEU A 93 16.49 6.79 12.62
C LEU A 93 14.97 6.88 12.64
N TRP A 94 14.27 5.77 12.33
CA TRP A 94 12.82 5.73 12.21
C TRP A 94 12.12 5.43 13.52
N ASN A 95 12.86 4.88 14.51
CA ASN A 95 12.32 4.49 15.81
C ASN A 95 12.15 5.70 16.75
N TYR A 96 11.12 6.50 16.45
CA TYR A 96 10.66 7.58 17.33
C TYR A 96 9.14 7.65 17.28
N GLU A 97 8.52 8.07 18.37
CA GLU A 97 7.07 8.22 18.45
C GLU A 97 6.60 9.31 17.45
N LYS A 98 5.56 8.96 16.70
CA LYS A 98 4.92 9.83 15.70
C LYS A 98 3.47 10.00 16.09
N VAL A 99 3.04 11.26 16.27
CA VAL A 99 1.66 11.60 16.63
C VAL A 99 1.08 12.54 15.59
N GLY A 100 -0.06 12.17 15.02
CA GLY A 100 -0.81 12.99 14.08
C GLY A 100 -1.57 14.12 14.78
N ALA A 101 -1.98 15.13 14.00
CA ALA A 101 -2.83 16.19 14.51
C ALA A 101 -4.17 15.62 14.99
N PRO A 102 -4.67 16.02 16.18
CA PRO A 102 -5.96 15.57 16.66
C PRO A 102 -7.10 16.25 15.89
N TYR A 103 -8.22 15.52 15.74
CA TYR A 103 -9.45 16.01 15.13
C TYR A 103 -10.66 15.53 15.93
N LYS A 104 -11.79 16.22 15.80
CA LYS A 104 -13.01 15.96 16.58
C LYS A 104 -14.07 15.35 15.69
N GLU A 105 -14.71 14.28 16.20
CA GLU A 105 -15.90 13.67 15.62
C GLU A 105 -16.85 13.25 16.75
N GLY A 106 -18.07 13.75 16.71
CA GLY A 106 -19.03 13.56 17.79
C GLY A 106 -18.49 14.02 19.15
N ASP A 107 -18.57 13.13 20.12
CA ASP A 107 -18.14 13.38 21.51
C ASP A 107 -16.66 13.12 21.76
N TYR A 108 -15.91 12.69 20.74
CA TYR A 108 -14.53 12.27 20.88
C TYR A 108 -13.56 13.12 20.07
N THR A 109 -12.34 13.17 20.57
CA THR A 109 -11.16 13.66 19.84
C THR A 109 -10.28 12.48 19.47
N TYR A 110 -9.96 12.35 18.19
CA TYR A 110 -9.19 11.25 17.60
C TYR A 110 -7.81 11.72 17.16
N PHE A 111 -6.84 10.82 17.19
CA PHE A 111 -5.52 11.05 16.63
C PHE A 111 -4.83 9.75 16.27
N TYR A 112 -3.98 9.78 15.24
CA TYR A 112 -3.14 8.66 14.87
C TYR A 112 -1.82 8.71 15.61
N LYS A 113 -1.36 7.56 16.08
CA LYS A 113 -0.08 7.42 16.75
C LYS A 113 0.64 6.15 16.27
N ASN A 114 1.97 6.24 16.15
CA ASN A 114 2.86 5.11 15.91
C ASN A 114 4.02 5.20 16.90
N ASP A 115 4.36 4.11 17.57
CA ASP A 115 5.40 4.08 18.60
C ASP A 115 6.83 4.17 18.03
N GLY A 116 6.97 4.06 16.71
CA GLY A 116 8.23 4.15 15.98
C GLY A 116 8.34 3.09 14.89
N LEU A 117 8.26 1.82 15.24
CA LEU A 117 8.45 0.69 14.31
C LEU A 117 7.20 -0.15 14.08
N GLN A 118 6.05 0.23 14.63
CA GLN A 118 4.78 -0.42 14.28
C GLN A 118 4.55 -0.35 12.76
N ASN A 119 4.01 -1.43 12.18
CA ASN A 119 3.74 -1.51 10.75
C ASN A 119 2.77 -0.42 10.28
N GLN A 120 1.72 -0.16 11.07
CA GLN A 120 0.70 0.85 10.77
C GLN A 120 0.48 1.77 11.96
N TYR A 121 -0.04 2.98 11.69
CA TYR A 121 -0.49 3.89 12.72
C TYR A 121 -1.75 3.35 13.38
N VAL A 122 -1.81 3.45 14.70
CA VAL A 122 -2.99 3.12 15.51
C VAL A 122 -3.84 4.36 15.69
N LEU A 123 -5.15 4.23 15.56
CA LEU A 123 -6.10 5.31 15.81
C LEU A 123 -6.53 5.27 17.27
N TYR A 124 -6.24 6.34 17.99
CA TYR A 124 -6.62 6.58 19.38
C TYR A 124 -7.75 7.57 19.47
N ARG A 125 -8.48 7.56 20.59
CA ARG A 125 -9.47 8.58 20.93
C ARG A 125 -9.52 8.84 22.44
N TYR A 126 -10.01 10.01 22.79
CA TYR A 126 -10.40 10.38 24.16
C TYR A 126 -11.65 11.26 24.10
N LYS A 127 -12.44 11.34 25.20
CA LYS A 127 -13.61 12.24 25.23
C LYS A 127 -13.17 13.69 25.09
N THR A 128 -13.84 14.42 24.22
CA THR A 128 -13.50 15.81 23.95
C THR A 128 -13.66 16.64 25.23
N GLY A 129 -12.57 17.25 25.67
CA GLY A 129 -12.51 18.03 26.94
C GLY A 129 -11.81 17.30 28.07
N ASP A 130 -11.59 15.99 27.96
CA ASP A 130 -10.78 15.23 28.91
C ASP A 130 -9.28 15.39 28.62
N ASP A 131 -8.45 14.90 29.54
CA ASP A 131 -7.01 14.87 29.37
C ASP A 131 -6.61 13.91 28.24
N PRO A 132 -5.80 14.33 27.26
CA PRO A 132 -5.28 13.44 26.21
C PRO A 132 -4.58 12.18 26.74
N ASP A 133 -4.04 12.21 27.96
CA ASP A 133 -3.42 11.04 28.59
C ASP A 133 -4.42 9.93 28.93
N THR A 134 -5.74 10.20 28.85
CA THR A 134 -6.80 9.20 28.99
C THR A 134 -7.14 8.47 27.71
N ALA A 135 -6.41 8.74 26.63
CA ALA A 135 -6.70 8.16 25.32
C ALA A 135 -6.65 6.63 25.32
N GLU A 136 -7.65 6.05 24.67
CA GLU A 136 -7.76 4.62 24.43
C GLU A 136 -7.53 4.28 22.96
N ILE A 137 -7.13 3.05 22.66
CA ILE A 137 -7.10 2.55 21.30
C ILE A 137 -8.53 2.47 20.78
N PHE A 138 -8.79 3.16 19.66
CA PHE A 138 -10.06 3.08 18.97
C PHE A 138 -10.02 2.00 17.87
N LEU A 139 -9.00 2.03 17.01
CA LEU A 139 -8.82 1.07 15.92
C LEU A 139 -7.33 0.79 15.74
N ASP A 140 -6.94 -0.50 15.84
CA ASP A 140 -5.56 -0.93 15.64
C ASP A 140 -5.41 -1.80 14.38
N PRO A 141 -4.96 -1.21 13.26
CA PRO A 141 -4.78 -1.95 12.02
C PRO A 141 -3.72 -3.05 12.10
N ASN A 142 -2.80 -2.98 13.07
CA ASN A 142 -1.79 -4.02 13.25
C ASN A 142 -2.37 -5.36 13.72
N THR A 143 -3.64 -5.36 14.13
CA THR A 143 -4.37 -6.56 14.57
C THR A 143 -5.29 -7.16 13.50
N PHE A 144 -5.39 -6.55 12.32
CA PHE A 144 -6.32 -6.99 11.26
C PHE A 144 -5.91 -8.31 10.61
N SER A 145 -4.62 -8.61 10.56
CA SER A 145 -4.09 -9.89 10.08
C SER A 145 -2.80 -10.27 10.82
N GLU A 146 -2.54 -11.56 10.92
CA GLU A 146 -1.33 -12.07 11.60
C GLU A 146 -0.04 -11.71 10.84
N ASP A 147 -0.11 -11.67 9.52
CA ASP A 147 1.02 -11.38 8.63
C ASP A 147 1.19 -9.87 8.33
N GLY A 148 0.27 -9.02 8.81
CA GLY A 148 0.32 -7.57 8.61
C GLY A 148 0.02 -7.11 7.19
N THR A 149 -0.58 -7.96 6.35
CA THR A 149 -0.89 -7.63 4.94
C THR A 149 -2.21 -6.88 4.76
N ILE A 150 -3.07 -6.81 5.80
CA ILE A 150 -4.29 -6.00 5.78
C ILE A 150 -3.98 -4.60 6.29
N SER A 151 -4.30 -3.60 5.49
CA SER A 151 -4.08 -2.19 5.83
C SER A 151 -5.37 -1.41 5.99
N LEU A 152 -5.36 -0.44 6.92
CA LEU A 152 -6.42 0.56 7.06
C LEU A 152 -6.35 1.56 5.91
N GLY A 153 -7.46 1.74 5.20
CA GLY A 153 -7.62 2.77 4.18
C GLY A 153 -8.08 4.11 4.78
N GLY A 154 -9.35 4.43 4.62
CA GLY A 154 -9.95 5.63 5.20
C GLY A 154 -10.86 5.31 6.38
N VAL A 155 -11.06 6.30 7.26
CA VAL A 155 -12.07 6.28 8.33
C VAL A 155 -12.97 7.49 8.12
N SER A 156 -14.27 7.30 8.19
CA SER A 156 -15.28 8.34 7.98
C SER A 156 -16.41 8.17 9.00
N TYR A 157 -16.95 9.28 9.50
CA TYR A 157 -17.91 9.31 10.60
C TYR A 157 -19.26 9.83 10.12
N SER A 158 -20.35 9.30 10.68
CA SER A 158 -21.68 9.89 10.56
C SER A 158 -21.70 11.32 11.17
N GLU A 159 -22.70 12.12 10.82
CA GLU A 159 -22.80 13.52 11.27
C GLU A 159 -22.80 13.65 12.80
N ASP A 160 -23.43 12.71 13.49
CA ASP A 160 -23.46 12.68 14.96
C ASP A 160 -22.26 11.97 15.60
N GLY A 161 -21.34 11.42 14.79
CA GLY A 161 -20.14 10.71 15.22
C GLY A 161 -20.38 9.36 15.89
N LYS A 162 -21.61 8.81 15.84
CA LYS A 162 -21.95 7.54 16.52
C LYS A 162 -21.72 6.33 15.67
N THR A 163 -21.64 6.48 14.36
CA THR A 163 -21.36 5.42 13.40
C THR A 163 -20.09 5.73 12.62
N VAL A 164 -19.27 4.73 12.43
CA VAL A 164 -17.99 4.85 11.73
C VAL A 164 -17.93 3.84 10.61
N ALA A 165 -17.66 4.31 9.41
CA ALA A 165 -17.30 3.46 8.27
C ALA A 165 -15.81 3.56 8.03
N TYR A 166 -15.12 2.42 7.89
CA TYR A 166 -13.70 2.38 7.56
C TYR A 166 -13.41 1.35 6.50
N SER A 167 -12.46 1.65 5.64
CA SER A 167 -12.07 0.74 4.57
C SER A 167 -10.79 0.00 4.91
N ILE A 168 -10.69 -1.25 4.44
CA ILE A 168 -9.48 -2.07 4.51
C ILE A 168 -9.06 -2.52 3.12
N SER A 169 -7.76 -2.71 2.95
CA SER A 169 -7.14 -3.27 1.76
C SER A 169 -6.35 -4.52 2.13
N GLU A 170 -6.51 -5.59 1.36
CA GLU A 170 -5.83 -6.86 1.56
C GLU A 170 -4.71 -7.02 0.54
N GLY A 171 -3.50 -7.36 0.99
CA GLY A 171 -2.35 -7.63 0.12
C GLY A 171 -1.93 -6.46 -0.79
N GLY A 172 -2.27 -5.21 -0.43
CA GLY A 172 -1.95 -4.03 -1.25
C GLY A 172 -2.87 -3.84 -2.45
N SER A 173 -4.00 -4.56 -2.52
CA SER A 173 -5.02 -4.40 -3.57
C SER A 173 -5.65 -3.01 -3.55
N ASP A 174 -5.98 -2.46 -4.72
CA ASP A 174 -6.81 -1.26 -4.84
C ASP A 174 -8.28 -1.54 -4.53
N TRP A 175 -8.70 -2.80 -4.58
CA TRP A 175 -10.02 -3.24 -4.15
C TRP A 175 -10.10 -3.24 -2.63
N ARG A 176 -11.14 -2.63 -2.11
CA ARG A 176 -11.33 -2.44 -0.67
C ARG A 176 -12.62 -3.04 -0.20
N LYS A 177 -12.63 -3.39 1.07
CA LYS A 177 -13.83 -3.69 1.84
C LYS A 177 -14.13 -2.52 2.77
N VAL A 178 -15.41 -2.25 3.02
CA VAL A 178 -15.84 -1.26 4.01
C VAL A 178 -16.58 -1.96 5.12
N LEU A 179 -16.17 -1.68 6.35
CA LEU A 179 -16.82 -2.15 7.55
C LEU A 179 -17.49 -0.96 8.23
N VAL A 180 -18.66 -1.21 8.80
CA VAL A 180 -19.43 -0.20 9.55
C VAL A 180 -19.53 -0.64 10.99
N MET A 181 -19.19 0.24 11.93
CA MET A 181 -19.21 -0.07 13.34
C MET A 181 -19.84 1.04 14.17
N ASN A 182 -20.36 0.67 15.33
CA ASN A 182 -20.76 1.60 16.36
C ASN A 182 -19.53 2.26 17.00
N ALA A 183 -19.47 3.59 17.02
CA ALA A 183 -18.31 4.31 17.55
C ALA A 183 -18.12 4.12 19.07
N GLU A 184 -19.20 3.94 19.84
CA GLU A 184 -19.10 3.78 21.30
C GLU A 184 -18.68 2.37 21.68
N THR A 185 -19.35 1.35 21.14
CA THR A 185 -19.12 -0.07 21.52
C THR A 185 -17.98 -0.70 20.73
N LYS A 186 -17.59 -0.12 19.60
CA LYS A 186 -16.61 -0.66 18.63
C LYS A 186 -17.06 -1.98 17.98
N GLU A 187 -18.35 -2.30 18.06
CA GLU A 187 -18.92 -3.49 17.43
C GLU A 187 -19.27 -3.22 15.97
N ILE A 188 -18.97 -4.16 15.09
CA ILE A 188 -19.42 -4.14 13.70
C ILE A 188 -20.94 -4.31 13.70
N ILE A 189 -21.65 -3.42 12.99
CA ILE A 189 -23.11 -3.34 13.02
C ILE A 189 -23.77 -3.75 11.71
N GLU A 190 -22.99 -3.95 10.65
CA GLU A 190 -23.48 -4.30 9.32
C GLU A 190 -22.58 -5.30 8.62
N ASP A 191 -23.11 -5.90 7.56
CA ASP A 191 -22.32 -6.71 6.65
C ASP A 191 -21.25 -5.87 5.95
N THR A 192 -20.14 -6.51 5.65
CA THR A 192 -19.01 -5.86 4.97
C THR A 192 -19.37 -5.54 3.52
N LEU A 193 -19.27 -4.27 3.12
CA LEU A 193 -19.34 -3.90 1.72
C LEU A 193 -18.04 -4.30 1.02
N VAL A 194 -18.15 -4.85 -0.17
CA VAL A 194 -17.04 -5.39 -0.96
C VAL A 194 -16.93 -4.71 -2.33
N ASP A 195 -15.88 -5.03 -3.06
CA ASP A 195 -15.66 -4.56 -4.44
C ASP A 195 -15.67 -3.03 -4.58
N ILE A 196 -15.15 -2.31 -3.59
CA ILE A 196 -15.02 -0.86 -3.60
C ILE A 196 -13.62 -0.46 -4.08
N LYS A 197 -13.54 0.42 -5.06
CA LYS A 197 -12.25 0.81 -5.65
C LYS A 197 -12.20 2.30 -5.96
N PHE A 198 -11.08 2.95 -5.63
CA PHE A 198 -10.82 4.38 -5.85
C PHE A 198 -11.92 5.29 -5.29
N SER A 199 -12.37 4.97 -4.07
CA SER A 199 -13.46 5.65 -3.40
C SER A 199 -13.05 6.22 -2.06
N GLY A 200 -13.55 7.42 -1.75
CA GLY A 200 -13.78 7.88 -0.39
C GLY A 200 -15.15 7.44 0.11
N LEU A 201 -15.46 7.75 1.38
CA LEU A 201 -16.77 7.56 2.00
C LEU A 201 -17.31 8.91 2.42
N ALA A 202 -18.47 9.31 1.90
CA ALA A 202 -19.07 10.62 2.17
C ALA A 202 -20.46 10.44 2.77
N TRP A 203 -20.61 10.74 4.05
CA TRP A 203 -21.86 10.57 4.77
C TRP A 203 -22.94 11.55 4.33
N ARG A 204 -24.20 11.10 4.36
CA ARG A 204 -25.41 11.89 4.27
C ARG A 204 -26.10 11.81 5.64
N GLY A 205 -25.79 12.76 6.51
CA GLY A 205 -26.28 12.77 7.88
C GLY A 205 -25.86 11.50 8.63
N ASN A 206 -26.86 10.81 9.19
CA ASN A 206 -26.69 9.52 9.87
C ASN A 206 -27.39 8.38 9.11
N GLU A 207 -27.86 8.63 7.89
CA GLU A 207 -28.66 7.67 7.14
C GLU A 207 -27.80 6.64 6.40
N GLY A 208 -26.61 7.05 5.97
CA GLY A 208 -25.73 6.23 5.15
C GLY A 208 -24.64 7.07 4.48
N PHE A 209 -23.95 6.50 3.54
CA PHE A 209 -22.82 7.16 2.88
C PHE A 209 -22.73 6.84 1.40
N TYR A 210 -22.17 7.78 0.64
CA TYR A 210 -21.82 7.61 -0.75
C TYR A 210 -20.47 6.91 -0.86
N TYR A 211 -20.37 6.00 -1.83
CA TYR A 211 -19.12 5.39 -2.24
C TYR A 211 -19.14 5.17 -3.75
N SER A 212 -17.96 4.97 -4.34
CA SER A 212 -17.87 4.68 -5.76
C SER A 212 -17.14 3.38 -6.02
N SER A 213 -17.49 2.72 -7.10
CA SER A 213 -16.89 1.47 -7.54
C SER A 213 -17.04 1.28 -9.05
N TYR A 214 -16.53 0.17 -9.53
CA TYR A 214 -16.63 -0.31 -10.89
C TYR A 214 -17.43 -1.60 -10.92
N ASP A 215 -17.94 -1.98 -12.09
CA ASP A 215 -18.45 -3.34 -12.25
C ASP A 215 -17.32 -4.33 -11.99
N LYS A 216 -17.65 -5.41 -11.27
CA LYS A 216 -16.66 -6.43 -10.96
C LYS A 216 -16.18 -7.06 -12.26
N PRO A 217 -14.87 -7.03 -12.53
CA PRO A 217 -14.34 -7.57 -13.76
C PRO A 217 -14.44 -9.09 -13.79
N GLU A 218 -14.65 -9.64 -14.98
CA GLU A 218 -14.43 -11.06 -15.23
C GLU A 218 -12.91 -11.31 -15.30
N GLY A 219 -12.41 -12.25 -14.52
CA GLY A 219 -11.00 -12.64 -14.50
C GLY A 219 -10.20 -12.06 -13.32
N SER A 220 -8.96 -11.65 -13.56
CA SER A 220 -8.09 -11.13 -12.52
C SER A 220 -8.52 -9.74 -12.05
N GLU A 221 -8.73 -9.58 -10.75
CA GLU A 221 -9.06 -8.30 -10.12
C GLU A 221 -7.90 -7.29 -10.21
N LEU A 222 -6.65 -7.76 -10.32
CA LEU A 222 -5.48 -6.90 -10.34
C LEU A 222 -5.22 -6.28 -11.72
N SER A 223 -5.44 -7.05 -12.80
CA SER A 223 -5.21 -6.63 -14.18
C SER A 223 -6.47 -6.15 -14.91
N ALA A 224 -7.63 -6.23 -14.27
CA ALA A 224 -8.90 -5.89 -14.89
C ALA A 224 -9.02 -4.40 -15.23
N LYS A 225 -9.62 -4.11 -16.39
CA LYS A 225 -10.01 -2.75 -16.75
C LYS A 225 -10.94 -2.15 -15.72
N THR A 226 -10.66 -0.93 -15.33
CA THR A 226 -11.53 -0.09 -14.51
C THR A 226 -12.10 1.02 -15.37
N ASP A 227 -13.22 0.74 -16.04
CA ASP A 227 -14.03 1.71 -16.74
C ASP A 227 -15.46 1.71 -16.18
N GLN A 228 -16.32 2.63 -16.61
CA GLN A 228 -17.70 2.74 -16.12
C GLN A 228 -17.78 2.95 -14.58
N HIS A 229 -17.00 3.92 -14.07
CA HIS A 229 -17.05 4.28 -12.64
C HIS A 229 -18.45 4.74 -12.24
N LYS A 230 -18.98 4.17 -11.16
CA LYS A 230 -20.33 4.39 -10.66
C LYS A 230 -20.29 4.93 -9.24
N LEU A 231 -21.25 5.80 -8.92
CA LEU A 231 -21.48 6.31 -7.57
C LEU A 231 -22.73 5.65 -6.99
N TYR A 232 -22.61 5.10 -5.80
CA TYR A 232 -23.70 4.45 -5.06
C TYR A 232 -23.95 5.17 -3.74
N PHE A 233 -25.16 5.00 -3.23
CA PHE A 233 -25.52 5.37 -1.87
C PHE A 233 -25.90 4.11 -1.09
N HIS A 234 -25.16 3.82 -0.03
CA HIS A 234 -25.45 2.77 0.91
C HIS A 234 -26.29 3.32 2.06
N THR A 235 -27.46 2.73 2.28
CA THR A 235 -28.34 3.03 3.42
C THR A 235 -28.01 2.07 4.56
N LEU A 236 -27.71 2.59 5.76
CA LEU A 236 -27.45 1.77 6.94
C LEU A 236 -28.57 0.79 7.22
N GLY A 237 -28.23 -0.46 7.49
CA GLY A 237 -29.17 -1.54 7.80
C GLY A 237 -29.78 -2.23 6.58
N THR A 238 -29.29 -1.93 5.36
CA THR A 238 -29.66 -2.63 4.14
C THR A 238 -28.50 -3.43 3.58
N SER A 239 -28.77 -4.39 2.67
CA SER A 239 -27.70 -5.09 1.98
C SER A 239 -27.06 -4.23 0.88
N GLN A 240 -25.78 -4.47 0.54
CA GLN A 240 -25.12 -3.78 -0.55
C GLN A 240 -25.81 -3.96 -1.91
N GLU A 241 -26.55 -5.06 -2.09
CA GLU A 241 -27.32 -5.34 -3.33
C GLU A 241 -28.49 -4.37 -3.51
N GLU A 242 -28.94 -3.72 -2.42
CA GLU A 242 -30.04 -2.74 -2.42
C GLU A 242 -29.54 -1.30 -2.60
N ASP A 243 -28.22 -1.10 -2.76
CA ASP A 243 -27.63 0.22 -2.86
C ASP A 243 -28.11 0.97 -4.09
N GLU A 244 -28.48 2.23 -3.87
CA GLU A 244 -28.99 3.10 -4.92
C GLU A 244 -27.86 3.57 -5.83
N LEU A 245 -27.97 3.30 -7.15
CA LEU A 245 -27.08 3.89 -8.16
C LEU A 245 -27.44 5.38 -8.32
N ILE A 246 -26.55 6.27 -7.88
CA ILE A 246 -26.75 7.72 -7.93
C ILE A 246 -26.25 8.31 -9.24
N PHE A 247 -25.10 7.81 -9.75
CA PHE A 247 -24.50 8.33 -10.98
C PHE A 247 -23.60 7.29 -11.65
N GLY A 248 -23.55 7.34 -12.98
CA GLY A 248 -22.79 6.41 -13.80
C GLY A 248 -23.63 5.25 -14.33
N GLY A 249 -23.00 4.36 -15.05
CA GLY A 249 -23.67 3.29 -15.77
C GLY A 249 -23.54 3.46 -17.28
N THR A 250 -23.96 2.42 -18.01
CA THR A 250 -23.96 2.46 -19.47
C THR A 250 -25.19 3.22 -19.98
N GLU A 251 -25.00 4.36 -20.59
CA GLU A 251 -25.87 4.86 -21.66
C GLU A 251 -25.20 4.64 -23.02
#